data_119ea4831e68ce8d73844d033b414637
#
_entry.id   119ea4831e68ce8d73844d033b414637
#
_cell.length_a   1.000
_cell.length_b   1.000
_cell.length_c   1.000
_cell.angle_alpha   90.00
_cell.angle_beta   90.00
_cell.angle_gamma   90.00
#
_symmetry.space_group_name_H-M   'P 1'
#
loop_
_entity.id
_entity.type
_entity.pdbx_description
1 polymer ?
#
loop_
_entity_poly.entity_id
_entity_poly.type
_entity_poly.pdbx_seq_one_letter_code
_entity_poly.pdbx_strand_id
1 'polypeptide(L)'
;MRLRAILIFKLLSIFSVCLAITSSAQSIDEKVIKTAIFSLEIQSTDEPSILKKINYKRTFPTESERDKELRNILFTCFDKAYLTASYDSLIADSIHLKAYLSFGSPYKLALLKNGNVDEGVLSEIGYREKLFNDQPIYYKGVKRLQEKIITYYENNGYPFASVMLDSIVISEGTIKAQLKLSKNSEEKIDSIIIRGTAKISPIYLYNYLGIKPGNLYNESKLKKVNARIAEIPFIRSSKPANILFTNKFNKLILNLEKKQASQFNGIIGILPDNNTGKIIFTGDVSLKLQNGLGRGELIDLNWRRLQTQTQDLKLRLVYPFVLRSPFGVDYNFKLYKKDTTFLDINQNIGLQYIFTGGNYFKIFYNNKTSTLLSTKGLEYSTTLPPNADIQNNMYGIGLKYEKLDYRLNPRKGFSFLGNASAGTKNIKINHKLNPVVYEKLKLNSTQYNADIEACVFIPVMYRTTIKAGVQAAFLYGETIFQNELFRIGGLKTLRGFDEESIYASAFSIFTLEYRYILEQNSYLYVFGDGAYYEKNSVGNIVHDTPIGFGAGISFETKAGIFSINYALGKQFDNPIQLRSGKIHFGIVNYF
;
A
#
# COMPACT_ATOMS: atom_id res chain seq x y z
N MET A 1 -24.38 -40.88 2.56
CA MET A 1 -23.60 -40.81 1.29
C MET A 1 -24.37 -40.21 0.12
N ARG A 2 -25.68 -40.33 0.01
CA ARG A 2 -26.47 -39.83 -1.14
C ARG A 2 -26.69 -38.30 -1.20
N LEU A 3 -26.67 -37.58 -0.10
CA LEU A 3 -26.85 -36.10 -0.10
C LEU A 3 -25.61 -35.31 -0.55
N ARG A 4 -24.40 -35.85 -0.38
CA ARG A 4 -23.16 -35.18 -0.81
C ARG A 4 -22.91 -35.27 -2.33
N ALA A 5 -23.37 -36.35 -2.96
CA ALA A 5 -23.29 -36.52 -4.42
C ALA A 5 -24.22 -35.54 -5.17
N ILE A 6 -25.39 -35.23 -4.61
CA ILE A 6 -26.38 -34.31 -5.19
C ILE A 6 -25.90 -32.86 -5.17
N LEU A 7 -25.14 -32.46 -4.12
CA LEU A 7 -24.60 -31.11 -4.02
C LEU A 7 -23.43 -30.86 -5.00
N ILE A 8 -22.57 -31.86 -5.18
CA ILE A 8 -21.46 -31.81 -6.15
C ILE A 8 -22.00 -31.82 -7.59
N PHE A 9 -23.04 -32.59 -7.86
CA PHE A 9 -23.69 -32.61 -9.19
C PHE A 9 -24.40 -31.28 -9.52
N LYS A 10 -25.02 -30.62 -8.55
CA LYS A 10 -25.61 -29.30 -8.74
C LYS A 10 -24.56 -28.17 -8.91
N LEU A 11 -23.42 -28.26 -8.24
CA LEU A 11 -22.31 -27.31 -8.45
C LEU A 11 -21.64 -27.50 -9.82
N LEU A 12 -21.47 -28.74 -10.28
CA LEU A 12 -20.96 -29.04 -11.61
C LEU A 12 -21.95 -28.64 -12.72
N SER A 13 -23.27 -28.77 -12.49
CA SER A 13 -24.29 -28.33 -13.45
C SER A 13 -24.36 -26.80 -13.56
N ILE A 14 -24.12 -26.04 -12.49
CA ILE A 14 -24.02 -24.57 -12.52
C ILE A 14 -22.77 -24.12 -13.28
N PHE A 15 -21.66 -24.84 -13.14
CA PHE A 15 -20.42 -24.56 -13.89
C PHE A 15 -20.58 -24.90 -15.40
N SER A 16 -21.33 -25.96 -15.72
CA SER A 16 -21.65 -26.34 -17.12
C SER A 16 -22.64 -25.37 -17.78
N VAL A 17 -23.59 -24.81 -17.03
CA VAL A 17 -24.52 -23.80 -17.50
C VAL A 17 -23.81 -22.44 -17.75
N CYS A 18 -22.83 -22.07 -16.93
CA CYS A 18 -21.99 -20.90 -17.21
C CYS A 18 -21.10 -21.06 -18.44
N LEU A 19 -20.64 -22.30 -18.75
CA LEU A 19 -19.91 -22.56 -19.99
C LEU A 19 -20.84 -22.65 -21.23
N ALA A 20 -22.10 -23.07 -21.07
CA ALA A 20 -23.08 -23.13 -22.16
C ALA A 20 -23.66 -21.75 -22.51
N ILE A 21 -23.69 -20.79 -21.58
CA ILE A 21 -24.13 -19.42 -21.86
C ILE A 21 -23.07 -18.64 -22.65
N THR A 22 -21.80 -19.06 -22.63
CA THR A 22 -20.76 -18.48 -23.48
C THR A 22 -20.73 -19.07 -24.90
N SER A 23 -21.44 -20.18 -25.16
CA SER A 23 -21.49 -20.79 -26.50
C SER A 23 -22.80 -20.52 -27.27
N SER A 24 -23.80 -19.87 -26.65
CA SER A 24 -25.00 -19.40 -27.33
C SER A 24 -25.02 -17.88 -27.57
N ALA A 25 -23.83 -17.27 -27.69
CA ALA A 25 -23.75 -16.02 -28.43
C ALA A 25 -24.15 -16.35 -29.87
N GLN A 26 -25.37 -16.00 -30.19
CA GLN A 26 -25.98 -16.07 -31.51
C GLN A 26 -24.94 -15.78 -32.59
N SER A 27 -24.89 -16.63 -33.59
CA SER A 27 -24.46 -16.27 -34.93
C SER A 27 -25.30 -15.07 -35.40
N ILE A 28 -24.95 -13.88 -34.96
CA ILE A 28 -25.18 -12.68 -35.75
C ILE A 28 -24.32 -12.97 -36.97
N ASP A 29 -24.97 -13.06 -38.14
CA ASP A 29 -24.32 -12.96 -39.42
C ASP A 29 -23.38 -11.75 -39.38
N GLU A 30 -22.17 -11.95 -38.94
CA GLU A 30 -21.04 -11.12 -39.28
C GLU A 30 -20.94 -11.28 -40.81
N LYS A 31 -21.65 -10.44 -41.55
CA LYS A 31 -21.11 -9.98 -42.82
C LYS A 31 -19.67 -9.62 -42.48
N VAL A 32 -18.76 -10.50 -42.85
CA VAL A 32 -17.32 -10.25 -42.86
C VAL A 32 -17.19 -9.02 -43.76
N ILE A 33 -17.26 -7.85 -43.13
CA ILE A 33 -16.73 -6.64 -43.73
C ILE A 33 -15.25 -7.00 -43.84
N LYS A 34 -14.80 -7.36 -45.06
CA LYS A 34 -13.39 -7.44 -45.40
C LYS A 34 -12.83 -6.08 -45.04
N THR A 35 -12.40 -5.91 -43.80
CA THR A 35 -11.65 -4.73 -43.35
C THR A 35 -10.44 -4.69 -44.23
N ALA A 36 -10.33 -3.68 -45.08
CA ALA A 36 -9.20 -3.49 -45.94
C ALA A 36 -7.96 -3.49 -45.04
N ILE A 37 -7.07 -4.45 -45.22
CA ILE A 37 -5.82 -4.53 -44.46
C ILE A 37 -4.84 -3.64 -45.20
N PHE A 38 -4.56 -2.49 -44.59
CA PHE A 38 -3.53 -1.58 -45.12
C PHE A 38 -2.15 -2.16 -44.86
N SER A 39 -1.30 -2.21 -45.86
CA SER A 39 0.07 -2.71 -45.73
C SER A 39 1.11 -1.61 -45.93
N LEU A 40 2.25 -1.78 -45.27
CA LEU A 40 3.40 -0.90 -45.34
C LEU A 40 4.66 -1.72 -45.65
N GLU A 41 5.31 -1.36 -46.74
CA GLU A 41 6.66 -1.85 -47.10
C GLU A 41 7.62 -0.69 -47.09
N ILE A 42 8.79 -0.86 -46.44
CA ILE A 42 9.83 0.15 -46.44
C ILE A 42 11.08 -0.43 -47.11
N GLN A 43 11.63 0.33 -48.01
CA GLN A 43 12.94 0.06 -48.62
C GLN A 43 13.90 1.19 -48.28
N SER A 44 15.16 0.86 -48.05
CA SER A 44 16.20 1.88 -47.86
C SER A 44 16.87 2.17 -49.16
N THR A 45 17.13 3.46 -49.41
CA THR A 45 17.83 3.96 -50.60
C THR A 45 19.36 3.98 -50.42
N ASP A 46 19.82 4.15 -49.14
CA ASP A 46 21.24 4.32 -48.80
C ASP A 46 21.77 3.23 -47.86
N GLU A 47 21.07 2.83 -46.83
CA GLU A 47 21.56 1.97 -45.73
C GLU A 47 20.64 0.78 -45.41
N PRO A 48 20.53 -0.26 -46.27
CA PRO A 48 19.64 -1.41 -46.04
C PRO A 48 19.97 -2.19 -44.76
N SER A 49 21.24 -2.14 -44.30
CA SER A 49 21.67 -2.83 -43.06
C SER A 49 21.08 -2.23 -41.80
N ILE A 50 20.82 -0.94 -41.80
CA ILE A 50 20.23 -0.18 -40.70
C ILE A 50 18.72 -0.44 -40.65
N LEU A 51 18.06 -0.48 -41.81
CA LEU A 51 16.65 -0.77 -41.92
C LEU A 51 16.29 -2.12 -41.26
N LYS A 52 17.14 -3.16 -41.44
CA LYS A 52 16.95 -4.46 -40.79
C LYS A 52 16.94 -4.41 -39.25
N LYS A 53 17.52 -3.37 -38.64
CA LYS A 53 17.56 -3.15 -37.18
C LYS A 53 16.39 -2.31 -36.69
N ILE A 54 15.52 -1.85 -37.59
CA ILE A 54 14.28 -1.13 -37.25
C ILE A 54 13.12 -2.09 -37.35
N ASN A 55 12.52 -2.38 -36.20
CA ASN A 55 11.33 -3.22 -36.16
C ASN A 55 10.11 -2.32 -36.37
N TYR A 56 9.27 -2.62 -37.37
CA TYR A 56 8.06 -1.90 -37.65
C TYR A 56 6.91 -2.86 -38.04
N LYS A 57 5.68 -2.43 -37.79
CA LYS A 57 4.47 -3.18 -38.13
C LYS A 57 4.20 -3.02 -39.63
N ARG A 58 3.82 -4.12 -40.29
CA ARG A 58 3.63 -4.15 -41.74
C ARG A 58 2.16 -4.13 -42.17
N THR A 59 1.22 -4.44 -41.28
CA THR A 59 -0.20 -4.52 -41.59
C THR A 59 -1.03 -3.78 -40.55
N PHE A 60 -2.04 -3.05 -41.00
CA PHE A 60 -2.84 -2.13 -40.18
C PHE A 60 -4.32 -2.24 -40.51
N PRO A 61 -5.22 -2.08 -39.57
CA PRO A 61 -6.67 -2.07 -39.81
C PRO A 61 -7.17 -0.77 -40.45
N THR A 62 -6.38 0.33 -40.33
CA THR A 62 -6.75 1.65 -40.88
C THR A 62 -5.55 2.35 -41.49
N GLU A 63 -5.82 3.23 -42.46
CA GLU A 63 -4.82 4.08 -43.10
C GLU A 63 -4.13 5.00 -42.07
N SER A 64 -4.89 5.59 -41.16
CA SER A 64 -4.38 6.46 -40.10
C SER A 64 -3.34 5.78 -39.21
N GLU A 65 -3.55 4.48 -38.87
CA GLU A 65 -2.59 3.71 -38.11
C GLU A 65 -1.30 3.42 -38.89
N ARG A 66 -1.43 3.14 -40.22
CA ARG A 66 -0.29 2.99 -41.13
C ARG A 66 0.56 4.27 -41.20
N ASP A 67 -0.10 5.41 -41.37
CA ASP A 67 0.58 6.72 -41.47
C ASP A 67 1.21 7.15 -40.11
N LYS A 68 0.62 6.72 -39.01
CA LYS A 68 1.22 6.89 -37.69
C LYS A 68 2.51 6.08 -37.56
N GLU A 69 2.53 4.86 -38.10
CA GLU A 69 3.73 4.03 -38.10
C GLU A 69 4.85 4.62 -38.95
N LEU A 70 4.55 5.20 -40.13
CA LEU A 70 5.54 5.95 -40.91
C LEU A 70 6.23 7.03 -40.07
N ARG A 71 5.45 7.84 -39.33
CA ARG A 71 6.02 8.86 -38.46
C ARG A 71 6.86 8.24 -37.33
N ASN A 72 6.41 7.12 -36.75
CA ASN A 72 7.14 6.41 -35.69
C ASN A 72 8.51 5.91 -36.18
N ILE A 73 8.60 5.48 -37.44
CA ILE A 73 9.85 5.01 -38.03
C ILE A 73 10.84 6.16 -38.16
N LEU A 74 10.39 7.35 -38.65
CA LEU A 74 11.26 8.53 -38.67
C LEU A 74 11.75 8.91 -37.27
N PHE A 75 10.84 8.91 -36.26
CA PHE A 75 11.28 9.14 -34.88
C PHE A 75 12.28 8.08 -34.39
N THR A 76 12.14 6.84 -34.85
CA THR A 76 13.11 5.78 -34.53
C THR A 76 14.48 6.04 -35.19
N CYS A 77 14.47 6.60 -36.42
CA CYS A 77 15.72 7.04 -37.08
C CYS A 77 16.38 8.21 -36.33
N PHE A 78 15.59 9.22 -35.95
CA PHE A 78 16.07 10.34 -35.14
C PHE A 78 16.65 9.90 -33.80
N ASP A 79 16.01 8.92 -33.14
CA ASP A 79 16.53 8.30 -31.90
C ASP A 79 17.90 7.61 -32.11
N LYS A 80 18.20 7.18 -33.32
CA LYS A 80 19.46 6.55 -33.70
C LYS A 80 20.45 7.51 -34.32
N ALA A 81 20.23 8.81 -34.13
CA ALA A 81 21.07 9.91 -34.61
C ALA A 81 20.98 10.23 -36.13
N TYR A 82 20.04 9.65 -36.85
CA TYR A 82 19.81 9.95 -38.27
C TYR A 82 18.80 11.09 -38.40
N LEU A 83 19.23 12.33 -38.13
CA LEU A 83 18.32 13.48 -38.06
C LEU A 83 17.82 13.97 -39.42
N THR A 84 18.50 13.60 -40.50
CA THR A 84 18.15 13.91 -41.89
C THR A 84 17.31 12.81 -42.54
N ALA A 85 16.95 11.76 -41.77
CA ALA A 85 16.15 10.67 -42.30
C ALA A 85 14.83 11.21 -42.85
N SER A 86 14.53 10.87 -44.08
CA SER A 86 13.32 11.30 -44.80
C SER A 86 12.81 10.22 -45.75
N TYR A 87 11.57 10.33 -46.12
CA TYR A 87 11.04 9.52 -47.23
C TYR A 87 11.27 10.25 -48.56
N ASP A 88 12.11 9.67 -49.43
CA ASP A 88 12.40 10.23 -50.74
C ASP A 88 11.17 10.11 -51.65
N SER A 89 10.43 8.99 -51.54
CA SER A 89 9.18 8.79 -52.26
C SER A 89 8.22 7.87 -51.55
N LEU A 90 6.95 8.09 -51.74
CA LEU A 90 5.84 7.27 -51.25
C LEU A 90 5.00 6.83 -52.44
N ILE A 91 4.95 5.52 -52.70
CA ILE A 91 4.13 4.94 -53.75
C ILE A 91 2.95 4.23 -53.10
N ALA A 92 1.76 4.77 -53.28
CA ALA A 92 0.54 4.25 -52.66
C ALA A 92 -0.41 3.75 -53.71
N ASP A 93 -1.02 2.60 -53.48
CA ASP A 93 -2.27 2.19 -54.08
C ASP A 93 -3.40 2.19 -53.02
N SER A 94 -4.56 1.65 -53.33
CA SER A 94 -5.72 1.69 -52.43
C SER A 94 -5.46 1.10 -51.02
N ILE A 95 -4.58 0.15 -50.88
CA ILE A 95 -4.30 -0.57 -49.61
C ILE A 95 -2.82 -0.78 -49.32
N HIS A 96 -1.95 -0.66 -50.30
CA HIS A 96 -0.50 -0.87 -50.15
C HIS A 96 0.23 0.46 -50.22
N LEU A 97 1.17 0.66 -49.29
CA LEU A 97 2.08 1.80 -49.28
C LEU A 97 3.52 1.29 -49.27
N LYS A 98 4.28 1.68 -50.29
CA LYS A 98 5.71 1.45 -50.37
C LYS A 98 6.41 2.77 -50.15
N ALA A 99 7.29 2.82 -49.12
CA ALA A 99 8.04 4.00 -48.74
C ALA A 99 9.54 3.77 -48.95
N TYR A 100 10.20 4.72 -49.59
CA TYR A 100 11.64 4.72 -49.80
C TYR A 100 12.28 5.64 -48.77
N LEU A 101 12.97 5.05 -47.80
CA LEU A 101 13.58 5.73 -46.68
C LEU A 101 15.07 5.97 -46.94
N SER A 102 15.51 7.23 -46.89
CA SER A 102 16.91 7.64 -46.82
C SER A 102 17.25 7.98 -45.37
N PHE A 103 18.33 7.43 -44.89
CA PHE A 103 18.80 7.67 -43.50
C PHE A 103 19.67 8.92 -43.43
N GLY A 104 20.50 9.16 -44.46
CA GLY A 104 21.58 10.13 -44.42
C GLY A 104 22.69 9.74 -43.43
N SER A 105 23.53 10.68 -43.08
CA SER A 105 24.63 10.46 -42.15
C SER A 105 24.19 10.60 -40.67
N PRO A 106 24.72 9.76 -39.75
CA PRO A 106 24.40 9.90 -38.33
C PRO A 106 25.09 11.15 -37.73
N TYR A 107 24.37 11.91 -36.95
CA TYR A 107 24.85 13.11 -36.27
C TYR A 107 25.40 12.80 -34.89
N LYS A 108 26.47 13.50 -34.51
CA LYS A 108 27.03 13.50 -33.16
C LYS A 108 26.69 14.81 -32.44
N LEU A 109 26.37 14.73 -31.16
CA LEU A 109 26.25 15.90 -30.30
C LEU A 109 27.67 16.26 -29.82
N ALA A 110 28.35 17.16 -30.53
CA ALA A 110 29.73 17.54 -30.21
C ALA A 110 29.82 18.28 -28.87
N LEU A 111 28.82 19.14 -28.56
CA LEU A 111 28.81 19.92 -27.34
C LEU A 111 27.37 20.34 -26.97
N LEU A 112 26.97 20.04 -25.74
CA LEU A 112 25.76 20.60 -25.14
C LEU A 112 26.15 21.51 -23.97
N LYS A 113 26.05 22.83 -24.17
CA LYS A 113 26.30 23.81 -23.10
C LYS A 113 25.13 23.96 -22.16
N ASN A 114 25.41 24.30 -20.91
CA ASN A 114 24.42 24.54 -19.87
C ASN A 114 23.50 25.73 -20.20
N GLY A 115 23.96 26.68 -21.04
CA GLY A 115 23.26 27.90 -21.36
C GLY A 115 23.00 28.73 -20.10
N ASN A 116 21.74 29.08 -19.89
CA ASN A 116 21.31 29.82 -18.69
C ASN A 116 20.71 28.92 -17.59
N VAL A 117 20.84 27.59 -17.67
CA VAL A 117 20.42 26.66 -16.62
C VAL A 117 21.50 26.61 -15.54
N ASP A 118 21.07 26.74 -14.29
CA ASP A 118 21.93 26.75 -13.11
C ASP A 118 22.66 25.39 -12.96
N GLU A 119 23.97 25.43 -12.71
CA GLU A 119 24.81 24.23 -12.57
C GLU A 119 24.41 23.37 -11.37
N GLY A 120 23.97 24.01 -10.28
CA GLY A 120 23.44 23.32 -9.10
C GLY A 120 22.22 22.48 -9.45
N VAL A 121 21.30 23.04 -10.25
CA VAL A 121 20.13 22.30 -10.75
C VAL A 121 20.52 21.14 -11.63
N LEU A 122 21.44 21.35 -12.56
CA LEU A 122 21.94 20.30 -13.45
C LEU A 122 22.60 19.16 -12.67
N SER A 123 23.37 19.50 -11.64
CA SER A 123 23.99 18.51 -10.75
C SER A 123 22.93 17.70 -9.98
N GLU A 124 21.90 18.37 -9.43
CA GLU A 124 20.83 17.72 -8.66
C GLU A 124 20.00 16.75 -9.52
N ILE A 125 19.70 17.10 -10.77
CA ILE A 125 18.98 16.21 -11.69
C ILE A 125 19.86 15.11 -12.28
N GLY A 126 21.17 15.09 -11.95
CA GLY A 126 22.13 14.07 -12.38
C GLY A 126 22.62 14.26 -13.82
N TYR A 127 22.68 15.51 -14.30
CA TYR A 127 23.34 15.83 -15.59
C TYR A 127 24.83 15.59 -15.50
N ARG A 128 25.37 14.93 -16.53
CA ARG A 128 26.82 14.75 -16.71
C ARG A 128 27.16 15.02 -18.18
N GLU A 129 27.99 16.01 -18.45
CA GLU A 129 28.42 16.39 -19.79
C GLU A 129 28.90 15.20 -20.64
N LYS A 130 29.70 14.31 -20.03
CA LYS A 130 30.26 13.12 -20.71
C LYS A 130 29.19 12.18 -21.29
N LEU A 131 27.93 12.27 -20.83
CA LEU A 131 26.84 11.45 -21.35
C LEU A 131 26.22 12.01 -22.63
N PHE A 132 26.57 13.25 -23.00
CA PHE A 132 25.98 13.95 -24.12
C PHE A 132 27.04 14.38 -25.12
N ASN A 133 28.20 14.89 -24.68
CA ASN A 133 29.25 15.43 -25.55
C ASN A 133 29.99 14.31 -26.27
N ASP A 134 30.30 14.54 -27.56
CA ASP A 134 30.97 13.61 -28.48
C ASP A 134 30.31 12.24 -28.64
N GLN A 135 29.01 12.15 -28.30
CA GLN A 135 28.21 10.95 -28.48
C GLN A 135 27.26 11.10 -29.68
N PRO A 136 26.84 10.00 -30.33
CA PRO A 136 25.71 10.05 -31.25
C PRO A 136 24.52 10.74 -30.58
N ILE A 137 23.90 11.69 -31.29
CA ILE A 137 22.77 12.41 -30.68
C ILE A 137 21.66 11.43 -30.31
N TYR A 138 21.31 11.43 -29.04
CA TYR A 138 20.25 10.57 -28.50
C TYR A 138 19.05 11.45 -28.16
N TYR A 139 18.12 11.55 -29.10
CA TYR A 139 16.94 12.42 -28.97
C TYR A 139 16.19 12.20 -27.66
N LYS A 140 15.92 10.92 -27.30
CA LYS A 140 15.24 10.60 -26.03
C LYS A 140 16.05 11.00 -24.79
N GLY A 141 17.39 10.99 -24.89
CA GLY A 141 18.26 11.46 -23.81
C GLY A 141 18.14 12.96 -23.58
N VAL A 142 18.20 13.74 -24.67
CA VAL A 142 18.03 15.21 -24.63
C VAL A 142 16.62 15.55 -24.12
N LYS A 143 15.58 14.91 -24.63
CA LYS A 143 14.20 15.09 -24.18
C LYS A 143 14.05 14.80 -22.68
N ARG A 144 14.61 13.69 -22.18
CA ARG A 144 14.61 13.35 -20.74
C ARG A 144 15.34 14.39 -19.90
N LEU A 145 16.42 14.96 -20.40
CA LEU A 145 17.12 16.04 -19.70
C LEU A 145 16.22 17.27 -19.60
N GLN A 146 15.62 17.69 -20.71
CA GLN A 146 14.66 18.81 -20.72
C GLN A 146 13.47 18.56 -19.77
N GLU A 147 12.88 17.35 -19.81
CA GLU A 147 11.79 16.96 -18.90
C GLU A 147 12.20 17.02 -17.41
N LYS A 148 13.42 16.60 -17.08
CA LYS A 148 13.96 16.71 -15.72
C LYS A 148 14.14 18.16 -15.28
N ILE A 149 14.65 19.02 -16.16
CA ILE A 149 14.82 20.46 -15.89
C ILE A 149 13.43 21.08 -15.63
N ILE A 150 12.48 20.86 -16.52
CA ILE A 150 11.09 21.36 -16.36
C ILE A 150 10.50 20.86 -15.04
N THR A 151 10.58 19.56 -14.77
CA THR A 151 10.06 18.97 -13.54
C THR A 151 10.69 19.59 -12.28
N TYR A 152 11.96 19.91 -12.30
CA TYR A 152 12.61 20.63 -11.20
C TYR A 152 11.97 21.99 -10.99
N TYR A 153 11.85 22.81 -12.04
CA TYR A 153 11.30 24.16 -11.92
C TYR A 153 9.81 24.15 -11.60
N GLU A 154 9.00 23.25 -12.18
CA GLU A 154 7.60 23.05 -11.82
C GLU A 154 7.42 22.69 -10.33
N ASN A 155 8.37 21.99 -9.74
CA ASN A 155 8.34 21.64 -8.32
C ASN A 155 8.84 22.77 -7.41
N ASN A 156 9.44 23.81 -7.97
CA ASN A 156 10.05 24.92 -7.24
C ASN A 156 9.41 26.28 -7.60
N GLY A 157 8.12 26.28 -7.93
CA GLY A 157 7.35 27.52 -8.08
C GLY A 157 7.16 28.02 -9.50
N TYR A 158 7.64 27.32 -10.53
CA TYR A 158 7.59 27.79 -11.91
C TYR A 158 6.76 26.87 -12.82
N PRO A 159 5.41 26.88 -12.73
CA PRO A 159 4.55 25.98 -13.51
C PRO A 159 4.64 26.21 -15.03
N PHE A 160 5.06 27.38 -15.46
CA PHE A 160 5.15 27.79 -16.85
C PHE A 160 6.58 27.75 -17.41
N ALA A 161 7.50 27.10 -16.68
CA ALA A 161 8.87 26.97 -17.14
C ALA A 161 8.94 26.18 -18.46
N SER A 162 9.78 26.63 -19.34
CA SER A 162 10.06 25.94 -20.61
C SER A 162 11.57 25.86 -20.85
N VAL A 163 12.00 24.78 -21.47
CA VAL A 163 13.42 24.59 -21.86
C VAL A 163 13.50 24.10 -23.29
N MET A 164 14.39 24.70 -24.05
CA MET A 164 14.66 24.35 -25.44
C MET A 164 16.16 24.29 -25.71
N LEU A 165 16.53 23.70 -26.83
CA LEU A 165 17.86 23.86 -27.41
C LEU A 165 17.88 25.17 -28.18
N ASP A 166 18.92 25.97 -27.94
CA ASP A 166 19.16 27.25 -28.61
C ASP A 166 20.57 27.28 -29.21
N SER A 167 20.83 28.25 -30.11
CA SER A 167 22.12 28.46 -30.75
C SER A 167 22.68 27.18 -31.40
N ILE A 168 21.78 26.47 -32.10
CA ILE A 168 22.11 25.19 -32.74
C ILE A 168 23.00 25.47 -33.95
N VAL A 169 24.23 24.93 -33.94
CA VAL A 169 25.17 24.97 -35.05
C VAL A 169 25.38 23.55 -35.53
N ILE A 170 25.13 23.31 -36.80
CA ILE A 170 25.33 22.04 -37.48
C ILE A 170 26.49 22.18 -38.45
N SER A 171 27.53 21.38 -38.29
CA SER A 171 28.72 21.39 -39.17
C SER A 171 29.29 19.97 -39.23
N GLU A 172 29.55 19.50 -40.46
CA GLU A 172 30.25 18.21 -40.74
C GLU A 172 29.70 17.01 -39.90
N GLY A 173 28.36 16.85 -39.85
CA GLY A 173 27.72 15.77 -39.10
C GLY A 173 27.78 15.92 -37.56
N THR A 174 28.21 17.09 -37.09
CA THR A 174 28.21 17.41 -35.64
C THR A 174 27.22 18.51 -35.30
N ILE A 175 26.66 18.44 -34.10
CA ILE A 175 25.74 19.43 -33.58
C ILE A 175 26.32 20.03 -32.30
N LYS A 176 26.35 21.36 -32.24
CA LYS A 176 26.60 22.11 -31.00
C LYS A 176 25.33 22.85 -30.64
N ALA A 177 24.95 22.81 -29.39
CA ALA A 177 23.72 23.46 -28.88
C ALA A 177 23.94 23.94 -27.45
N GLN A 178 23.06 24.82 -26.98
CA GLN A 178 22.97 25.20 -25.58
C GLN A 178 21.53 25.08 -25.06
N LEU A 179 21.43 24.82 -23.78
CA LEU A 179 20.12 24.83 -23.13
C LEU A 179 19.67 26.27 -22.91
N LYS A 180 18.41 26.57 -23.23
CA LYS A 180 17.78 27.85 -22.96
C LYS A 180 16.55 27.63 -22.13
N LEU A 181 16.57 28.09 -20.88
CA LEU A 181 15.51 28.04 -19.92
C LEU A 181 14.77 29.37 -19.89
N SER A 182 13.44 29.33 -19.97
CA SER A 182 12.54 30.43 -19.63
C SER A 182 11.76 30.03 -18.40
N LYS A 183 12.03 30.66 -17.24
CA LYS A 183 11.36 30.32 -15.97
C LYS A 183 9.92 30.85 -15.92
N ASN A 184 9.68 31.98 -16.62
CA ASN A 184 8.46 32.79 -16.51
C ASN A 184 8.19 33.23 -15.04
N SER A 185 6.91 33.39 -14.65
CA SER A 185 6.56 33.86 -13.31
C SER A 185 6.70 32.78 -12.24
N GLU A 186 7.17 33.19 -11.06
CA GLU A 186 7.07 32.38 -9.85
C GLU A 186 5.65 32.43 -9.30
N GLU A 187 5.06 31.26 -9.11
CA GLU A 187 3.67 31.12 -8.68
C GLU A 187 3.57 30.50 -7.29
N LYS A 188 2.64 31.03 -6.49
CA LYS A 188 2.27 30.52 -5.17
C LYS A 188 0.81 30.09 -5.18
N ILE A 189 0.43 29.21 -4.28
CA ILE A 189 -0.98 28.87 -4.05
C ILE A 189 -1.51 29.82 -2.97
N ASP A 190 -2.24 30.86 -3.39
CA ASP A 190 -2.70 31.88 -2.46
C ASP A 190 -3.87 31.40 -1.60
N SER A 191 -4.73 30.54 -2.16
CA SER A 191 -5.87 30.00 -1.42
C SER A 191 -6.26 28.60 -1.88
N ILE A 192 -6.91 27.87 -0.97
CA ILE A 192 -7.49 26.56 -1.24
C ILE A 192 -9.00 26.66 -1.00
N ILE A 193 -9.78 26.45 -2.06
CA ILE A 193 -11.24 26.56 -2.01
C ILE A 193 -11.82 25.16 -1.97
N ILE A 194 -12.60 24.87 -0.93
CA ILE A 194 -13.34 23.63 -0.77
C ILE A 194 -14.77 23.90 -1.21
N ARG A 195 -15.25 23.18 -2.23
CA ARG A 195 -16.62 23.22 -2.73
C ARG A 195 -17.31 21.88 -2.51
N GLY A 196 -18.61 21.90 -2.26
CA GLY A 196 -19.44 20.70 -2.07
C GLY A 196 -19.88 20.51 -0.63
N THR A 197 -20.29 19.28 -0.28
CA THR A 197 -20.98 18.96 0.99
C THR A 197 -20.06 18.41 2.08
N ALA A 198 -18.76 18.24 1.79
CA ALA A 198 -17.82 17.70 2.77
C ALA A 198 -17.60 18.67 3.94
N LYS A 199 -17.86 18.18 5.14
CA LYS A 199 -17.51 18.88 6.39
C LYS A 199 -16.14 18.41 6.85
N ILE A 200 -15.10 19.17 6.50
CA ILE A 200 -13.72 18.86 6.88
C ILE A 200 -12.97 20.13 7.19
N SER A 201 -12.16 20.10 8.24
CA SER A 201 -11.28 21.21 8.59
C SER A 201 -10.30 21.50 7.45
N PRO A 202 -10.21 22.77 6.99
CA PRO A 202 -9.16 23.15 6.03
C PRO A 202 -7.76 22.79 6.51
N ILE A 203 -7.51 22.91 7.82
CA ILE A 203 -6.22 22.60 8.44
C ILE A 203 -5.87 21.12 8.29
N TYR A 204 -6.85 20.23 8.43
CA TYR A 204 -6.65 18.82 8.17
C TYR A 204 -6.19 18.59 6.72
N LEU A 205 -6.88 19.18 5.74
CA LEU A 205 -6.52 19.06 4.33
C LEU A 205 -5.16 19.64 4.03
N TYR A 206 -4.84 20.84 4.56
CA TYR A 206 -3.56 21.49 4.32
C TYR A 206 -2.38 20.63 4.80
N ASN A 207 -2.50 20.07 5.98
CA ASN A 207 -1.45 19.21 6.53
C ASN A 207 -1.41 17.84 5.81
N TYR A 208 -2.58 17.23 5.54
CA TYR A 208 -2.66 15.93 4.89
C TYR A 208 -2.13 15.95 3.44
N LEU A 209 -2.47 16.99 2.68
CA LEU A 209 -2.01 17.18 1.30
C LEU A 209 -0.58 17.73 1.23
N GLY A 210 -0.11 18.36 2.31
CA GLY A 210 1.17 19.08 2.35
C GLY A 210 1.18 20.32 1.48
N ILE A 211 0.02 20.93 1.26
CA ILE A 211 -0.19 22.15 0.48
C ILE A 211 -0.94 23.15 1.36
N LYS A 212 -0.33 24.31 1.59
CA LYS A 212 -0.90 25.38 2.40
C LYS A 212 -0.97 26.67 1.59
N PRO A 213 -1.93 27.56 1.88
CA PRO A 213 -1.90 28.91 1.34
C PRO A 213 -0.53 29.57 1.56
N GLY A 214 0.01 30.24 0.53
CA GLY A 214 1.33 30.84 0.52
C GLY A 214 2.48 29.91 0.12
N ASN A 215 2.25 28.60 -0.02
CA ASN A 215 3.30 27.70 -0.54
C ASN A 215 3.57 27.95 -2.02
N LEU A 216 4.84 27.83 -2.41
CA LEU A 216 5.23 27.76 -3.82
C LEU A 216 4.48 26.65 -4.54
N TYR A 217 4.17 26.89 -5.80
CA TYR A 217 3.63 25.87 -6.71
C TYR A 217 4.53 24.63 -6.71
N ASN A 218 3.94 23.46 -6.68
CA ASN A 218 4.66 22.21 -6.76
C ASN A 218 3.83 21.16 -7.50
N GLU A 219 4.19 20.89 -8.73
CA GLU A 219 3.46 19.98 -9.64
C GLU A 219 3.38 18.55 -9.09
N SER A 220 4.46 18.05 -8.50
CA SER A 220 4.50 16.69 -7.94
C SER A 220 3.54 16.51 -6.76
N LYS A 221 3.31 17.55 -5.95
CA LYS A 221 2.31 17.51 -4.88
C LYS A 221 0.91 17.59 -5.45
N LEU A 222 0.68 18.42 -6.45
CA LEU A 222 -0.62 18.62 -7.08
C LEU A 222 -1.10 17.40 -7.84
N LYS A 223 -0.25 16.73 -8.58
CA LYS A 223 -0.53 15.44 -9.24
C LYS A 223 -1.02 14.38 -8.25
N LYS A 224 -0.59 14.44 -6.99
CA LYS A 224 -0.97 13.50 -5.94
C LYS A 224 -2.27 13.87 -5.22
N VAL A 225 -2.78 15.11 -5.36
CA VAL A 225 -3.94 15.59 -4.60
C VAL A 225 -5.14 14.67 -4.75
N ASN A 226 -5.50 14.30 -5.98
CA ASN A 226 -6.67 13.44 -6.23
C ASN A 226 -6.51 12.05 -5.60
N ALA A 227 -5.33 11.45 -5.71
CA ALA A 227 -5.03 10.16 -5.09
C ALA A 227 -5.07 10.27 -3.57
N ARG A 228 -4.52 11.33 -2.98
CA ARG A 228 -4.55 11.58 -1.54
C ARG A 228 -5.96 11.81 -1.01
N ILE A 229 -6.80 12.54 -1.75
CA ILE A 229 -8.21 12.70 -1.39
C ILE A 229 -8.95 11.37 -1.43
N ALA A 230 -8.69 10.52 -2.41
CA ALA A 230 -9.31 9.20 -2.53
C ALA A 230 -8.95 8.25 -1.36
N GLU A 231 -7.80 8.46 -0.69
CA GLU A 231 -7.39 7.72 0.50
C GLU A 231 -8.15 8.14 1.77
N ILE A 232 -8.78 9.32 1.78
CA ILE A 232 -9.52 9.81 2.95
C ILE A 232 -10.91 9.14 2.95
N PRO A 233 -11.22 8.33 3.98
CA PRO A 233 -12.41 7.47 3.93
C PRO A 233 -13.74 8.23 3.99
N PHE A 234 -13.76 9.41 4.59
CA PHE A 234 -15.00 10.17 4.89
C PHE A 234 -15.30 11.31 3.90
N ILE A 235 -14.51 11.41 2.81
CA ILE A 235 -14.77 12.33 1.70
C ILE A 235 -14.58 11.62 0.37
N ARG A 236 -15.21 12.17 -0.68
CA ARG A 236 -14.93 11.80 -2.07
C ARG A 236 -14.78 13.05 -2.93
N SER A 237 -13.98 12.97 -3.97
CA SER A 237 -13.91 14.02 -4.97
C SER A 237 -15.03 13.82 -5.99
N SER A 238 -15.83 14.86 -6.25
CA SER A 238 -16.86 14.84 -7.29
C SER A 238 -16.28 15.24 -8.65
N LYS A 239 -15.21 16.04 -8.66
CA LYS A 239 -14.43 16.44 -9.84
C LYS A 239 -12.96 16.49 -9.47
N PRO A 240 -12.03 16.20 -10.38
CA PRO A 240 -10.61 16.34 -10.12
C PRO A 240 -10.26 17.72 -9.58
N ALA A 241 -9.28 17.77 -8.68
CA ALA A 241 -8.72 19.01 -8.19
C ALA A 241 -8.08 19.77 -9.35
N ASN A 242 -8.28 21.06 -9.40
CA ASN A 242 -7.72 21.95 -10.43
C ASN A 242 -7.19 23.23 -9.81
N ILE A 243 -6.20 23.82 -10.49
CA ILE A 243 -5.71 25.16 -10.15
C ILE A 243 -6.25 26.18 -11.13
N LEU A 244 -6.73 27.26 -10.60
CA LEU A 244 -7.10 28.45 -11.33
C LEU A 244 -5.99 29.48 -11.18
N PHE A 245 -5.22 29.72 -12.24
CA PHE A 245 -4.26 30.80 -12.33
C PHE A 245 -4.95 32.08 -12.80
N THR A 246 -4.73 33.16 -12.06
CA THR A 246 -5.22 34.50 -12.44
C THR A 246 -4.10 35.52 -12.25
N ASN A 247 -4.21 36.67 -12.87
CA ASN A 247 -3.20 37.72 -12.78
C ASN A 247 -2.96 38.26 -11.34
N LYS A 248 -3.87 37.97 -10.38
CA LYS A 248 -3.78 38.49 -9.01
C LYS A 248 -3.57 37.40 -7.96
N PHE A 249 -4.06 36.19 -8.19
CA PHE A 249 -4.01 35.09 -7.22
C PHE A 249 -4.27 33.74 -7.86
N ASN A 250 -3.68 32.71 -7.29
CA ASN A 250 -3.81 31.33 -7.72
C ASN A 250 -4.60 30.53 -6.70
N LYS A 251 -5.61 29.81 -7.15
CA LYS A 251 -6.55 29.10 -6.28
C LYS A 251 -6.55 27.61 -6.60
N LEU A 252 -6.26 26.79 -5.61
CA LEU A 252 -6.50 25.34 -5.69
C LEU A 252 -7.97 25.08 -5.35
N ILE A 253 -8.72 24.51 -6.28
CA ILE A 253 -10.14 24.20 -6.12
C ILE A 253 -10.29 22.70 -5.89
N LEU A 254 -10.88 22.36 -4.74
CA LEU A 254 -11.19 20.98 -4.33
C LEU A 254 -12.72 20.80 -4.29
N ASN A 255 -13.25 19.89 -5.12
CA ASN A 255 -14.68 19.57 -5.15
C ASN A 255 -14.93 18.33 -4.30
N LEU A 256 -15.33 18.51 -3.04
CA LEU A 256 -15.39 17.46 -2.05
C LEU A 256 -16.82 17.22 -1.57
N GLU A 257 -17.24 15.96 -1.60
CA GLU A 257 -18.52 15.52 -1.06
C GLU A 257 -18.31 14.65 0.18
N LYS A 258 -19.28 14.71 1.09
CA LYS A 258 -19.29 13.82 2.25
C LYS A 258 -19.47 12.37 1.77
N LYS A 259 -18.66 11.46 2.31
CA LYS A 259 -18.81 10.01 2.20
C LYS A 259 -19.13 9.46 3.59
N GLN A 260 -20.08 8.55 3.67
CA GLN A 260 -20.38 7.88 4.93
C GLN A 260 -19.22 6.95 5.30
N ALA A 261 -18.63 7.16 6.46
CA ALA A 261 -17.46 6.43 6.96
C ALA A 261 -17.63 5.93 8.39
N SER A 262 -18.63 6.45 9.10
CA SER A 262 -18.98 5.92 10.42
C SER A 262 -19.83 4.68 10.29
N GLN A 263 -19.61 3.71 11.17
CA GLN A 263 -20.32 2.44 11.14
C GLN A 263 -20.71 1.97 12.53
N PHE A 264 -21.80 1.27 12.55
CA PHE A 264 -22.25 0.49 13.70
C PHE A 264 -22.62 -0.92 13.22
N ASN A 265 -21.94 -1.92 13.77
CA ASN A 265 -22.28 -3.32 13.58
C ASN A 265 -22.44 -3.96 14.94
N GLY A 266 -23.46 -4.79 15.12
CA GLY A 266 -23.66 -5.45 16.40
C GLY A 266 -24.54 -6.68 16.29
N ILE A 267 -24.10 -7.73 16.95
CA ILE A 267 -24.91 -8.93 17.24
C ILE A 267 -24.88 -9.09 18.73
N ILE A 268 -26.05 -9.10 19.37
CA ILE A 268 -26.19 -9.34 20.80
C ILE A 268 -27.05 -10.60 20.96
N GLY A 269 -26.52 -11.59 21.65
CA GLY A 269 -27.19 -12.81 22.06
C GLY A 269 -27.43 -12.79 23.55
N ILE A 270 -28.46 -13.51 23.97
CA ILE A 270 -28.81 -13.72 25.37
C ILE A 270 -28.75 -15.23 25.62
N LEU A 271 -27.90 -15.65 26.55
CA LEU A 271 -27.74 -17.05 26.93
C LEU A 271 -27.88 -17.19 28.44
N PRO A 272 -28.58 -18.21 28.94
CA PRO A 272 -28.54 -18.55 30.37
C PRO A 272 -27.13 -19.13 30.68
N ASP A 273 -26.57 -18.73 31.79
CA ASP A 273 -25.36 -19.34 32.34
C ASP A 273 -25.69 -20.71 32.90
N ASN A 274 -25.12 -21.75 32.36
CA ASN A 274 -25.37 -23.13 32.76
C ASN A 274 -25.00 -23.44 34.22
N ASN A 275 -24.15 -22.63 34.85
CA ASN A 275 -23.71 -22.84 36.23
C ASN A 275 -24.49 -22.00 37.23
N THR A 276 -24.90 -20.80 36.86
CA THR A 276 -25.53 -19.84 37.80
C THR A 276 -27.00 -19.55 37.46
N GLY A 277 -27.49 -19.98 36.31
CA GLY A 277 -28.84 -19.66 35.80
C GLY A 277 -29.05 -18.18 35.45
N LYS A 278 -28.04 -17.34 35.62
CA LYS A 278 -28.12 -15.91 35.31
C LYS A 278 -28.05 -15.66 33.80
N ILE A 279 -28.74 -14.64 33.35
CA ILE A 279 -28.68 -14.18 31.95
C ILE A 279 -27.32 -13.60 31.68
N ILE A 280 -26.64 -14.11 30.65
CA ILE A 280 -25.39 -13.60 30.13
C ILE A 280 -25.63 -12.97 28.76
N PHE A 281 -25.19 -11.74 28.59
CA PHE A 281 -25.11 -11.12 27.29
C PHE A 281 -23.85 -11.58 26.56
N THR A 282 -24.01 -12.12 25.36
CA THR A 282 -22.93 -12.45 24.42
C THR A 282 -23.04 -11.55 23.20
N GLY A 283 -21.99 -11.36 22.48
CA GLY A 283 -22.06 -10.58 21.25
C GLY A 283 -20.72 -10.04 20.77
N ASP A 284 -20.80 -9.39 19.63
CA ASP A 284 -19.74 -8.58 19.04
C ASP A 284 -20.38 -7.25 18.62
N VAL A 285 -19.93 -6.16 19.21
CA VAL A 285 -20.40 -4.79 18.93
C VAL A 285 -19.22 -3.95 18.50
N SER A 286 -19.32 -3.39 17.32
CA SER A 286 -18.31 -2.50 16.76
C SER A 286 -18.95 -1.16 16.40
N LEU A 287 -18.43 -0.09 16.96
CA LEU A 287 -18.79 1.29 16.65
C LEU A 287 -17.56 2.03 16.17
N LYS A 288 -17.61 2.53 14.95
CA LYS A 288 -16.54 3.36 14.39
C LYS A 288 -17.10 4.69 13.94
N LEU A 289 -16.68 5.75 14.58
CA LEU A 289 -17.03 7.12 14.24
C LEU A 289 -15.82 7.79 13.64
N GLN A 290 -15.98 8.32 12.43
CA GLN A 290 -14.89 8.97 11.72
C GLN A 290 -15.30 10.33 11.23
N ASN A 291 -14.48 11.33 11.56
CA ASN A 291 -14.71 12.73 11.19
C ASN A 291 -16.08 13.27 11.64
N GLY A 292 -16.59 12.82 12.79
CA GLY A 292 -17.86 13.29 13.35
C GLY A 292 -17.83 14.79 13.70
N LEU A 293 -16.68 15.29 14.15
CA LEU A 293 -16.43 16.69 14.47
C LEU A 293 -15.84 17.50 13.28
N GLY A 294 -15.63 16.86 12.13
CA GLY A 294 -15.08 17.50 10.94
C GLY A 294 -13.57 17.76 10.98
N ARG A 295 -12.83 17.13 11.88
CA ARG A 295 -11.39 17.34 12.08
C ARG A 295 -10.53 16.15 11.69
N GLY A 296 -11.15 15.11 11.11
CA GLY A 296 -10.48 13.86 10.71
C GLY A 296 -10.21 12.89 11.85
N GLU A 297 -10.86 13.10 13.00
CA GLU A 297 -10.73 12.25 14.18
C GLU A 297 -11.34 10.87 13.95
N LEU A 298 -10.84 9.88 14.71
CA LEU A 298 -11.32 8.51 14.74
C LEU A 298 -11.65 8.11 16.17
N ILE A 299 -12.85 7.56 16.37
CA ILE A 299 -13.25 6.83 17.56
C ILE A 299 -13.62 5.42 17.10
N ASP A 300 -12.91 4.42 17.58
CA ASP A 300 -13.10 3.02 17.20
C ASP A 300 -13.28 2.20 18.49
N LEU A 301 -14.48 1.71 18.71
CA LEU A 301 -14.85 0.89 19.86
C LEU A 301 -15.24 -0.50 19.35
N ASN A 302 -14.59 -1.53 19.86
CA ASN A 302 -14.95 -2.92 19.60
C ASN A 302 -15.06 -3.67 20.91
N TRP A 303 -16.24 -4.22 21.15
CA TRP A 303 -16.50 -5.09 22.29
C TRP A 303 -16.93 -6.46 21.81
N ARG A 304 -16.24 -7.51 22.29
CA ARG A 304 -16.50 -8.89 21.92
C ARG A 304 -16.63 -9.77 23.17
N ARG A 305 -17.67 -10.58 23.22
CA ARG A 305 -17.92 -11.59 24.23
C ARG A 305 -18.59 -12.80 23.57
N LEU A 306 -17.82 -13.67 22.95
CA LEU A 306 -18.32 -14.85 22.25
C LEU A 306 -18.32 -16.11 23.11
N GLN A 307 -17.48 -16.16 24.14
CA GLN A 307 -17.37 -17.27 25.06
C GLN A 307 -17.75 -16.81 26.45
N THR A 308 -18.32 -17.74 27.23
CA THR A 308 -18.64 -17.52 28.65
C THR A 308 -17.36 -17.03 29.37
N GLN A 309 -17.48 -15.92 30.10
CA GLN A 309 -16.42 -15.32 30.92
C GLN A 309 -15.21 -14.72 30.14
N THR A 310 -15.11 -14.86 28.83
CA THR A 310 -14.05 -14.21 28.01
C THR A 310 -14.59 -12.94 27.38
N GLN A 311 -13.85 -11.83 27.54
CA GLN A 311 -14.22 -10.51 27.02
C GLN A 311 -13.01 -9.81 26.40
N ASP A 312 -13.21 -9.15 25.27
CA ASP A 312 -12.22 -8.27 24.62
C ASP A 312 -12.89 -6.92 24.34
N LEU A 313 -12.37 -5.86 24.93
CA LEU A 313 -12.81 -4.49 24.68
C LEU A 313 -11.61 -3.69 24.17
N LYS A 314 -11.76 -3.11 23.00
CA LYS A 314 -10.75 -2.24 22.38
C LYS A 314 -11.38 -0.88 22.12
N LEU A 315 -10.70 0.17 22.55
CA LEU A 315 -11.05 1.56 22.25
C LEU A 315 -9.83 2.25 21.68
N ARG A 316 -9.98 2.83 20.51
CA ARG A 316 -8.95 3.68 19.90
C ARG A 316 -9.49 5.05 19.59
N LEU A 317 -8.77 6.07 20.03
CA LEU A 317 -9.07 7.47 19.79
C LEU A 317 -7.88 8.09 19.06
N VAL A 318 -8.11 8.62 17.87
CA VAL A 318 -7.08 9.35 17.13
C VAL A 318 -7.58 10.75 16.84
N TYR A 319 -6.79 11.74 17.21
CA TYR A 319 -7.09 13.13 16.92
C TYR A 319 -5.87 13.74 16.19
N PRO A 320 -5.95 13.91 14.86
CA PRO A 320 -4.85 14.46 14.08
C PRO A 320 -4.81 15.97 14.16
N PHE A 321 -3.64 16.55 13.96
CA PHE A 321 -3.41 17.99 13.79
C PHE A 321 -3.91 18.87 14.96
N VAL A 322 -3.60 18.45 16.18
CA VAL A 322 -3.94 19.18 17.42
C VAL A 322 -3.39 20.62 17.37
N LEU A 323 -4.17 21.57 17.84
CA LEU A 323 -3.79 23.01 17.90
C LEU A 323 -3.28 23.58 16.56
N ARG A 324 -3.80 23.09 15.44
CA ARG A 324 -3.39 23.48 14.07
C ARG A 324 -1.94 23.12 13.73
N SER A 325 -1.32 22.31 14.55
CA SER A 325 0.06 21.84 14.40
C SER A 325 0.12 20.54 13.59
N PRO A 326 1.31 20.09 13.18
CA PRO A 326 1.48 18.76 12.57
C PRO A 326 1.41 17.61 13.60
N PHE A 327 1.10 17.90 14.85
CA PHE A 327 1.01 16.89 15.89
C PHE A 327 -0.39 16.29 15.99
N GLY A 328 -0.46 14.99 16.25
CA GLY A 328 -1.69 14.24 16.54
C GLY A 328 -1.55 13.43 17.81
N VAL A 329 -2.68 13.07 18.42
CA VAL A 329 -2.74 12.19 19.59
C VAL A 329 -3.40 10.88 19.18
N ASP A 330 -2.82 9.76 19.62
CA ASP A 330 -3.32 8.39 19.42
C ASP A 330 -3.39 7.72 20.78
N TYR A 331 -4.60 7.42 21.23
CA TYR A 331 -4.84 6.71 22.48
C TYR A 331 -5.48 5.36 22.16
N ASN A 332 -4.91 4.29 22.72
CA ASN A 332 -5.42 2.95 22.60
C ASN A 332 -5.61 2.36 23.99
N PHE A 333 -6.81 1.87 24.24
CA PHE A 333 -7.18 1.12 25.43
C PHE A 333 -7.61 -0.29 25.00
N LYS A 334 -7.05 -1.32 25.64
CA LYS A 334 -7.45 -2.71 25.46
C LYS A 334 -7.66 -3.35 26.82
N LEU A 335 -8.82 -3.94 27.02
CA LEU A 335 -9.14 -4.80 28.14
C LEU A 335 -9.42 -6.19 27.57
N TYR A 336 -8.66 -7.18 28.06
CA TYR A 336 -8.83 -8.57 27.67
C TYR A 336 -8.95 -9.44 28.93
N LYS A 337 -10.14 -10.01 29.13
CA LYS A 337 -10.39 -10.98 30.17
C LYS A 337 -10.42 -12.38 29.55
N LYS A 338 -9.52 -13.27 29.97
CA LYS A 338 -9.50 -14.65 29.52
C LYS A 338 -10.14 -15.52 30.61
N ASP A 339 -11.37 -15.95 30.35
CA ASP A 339 -12.17 -16.81 31.24
C ASP A 339 -12.02 -16.40 32.74
N THR A 340 -11.67 -17.34 33.59
CA THR A 340 -11.35 -17.12 35.02
C THR A 340 -9.84 -17.01 35.28
N THR A 341 -9.01 -16.98 34.23
CA THR A 341 -7.55 -17.09 34.38
C THR A 341 -6.92 -15.76 34.71
N PHE A 342 -7.05 -14.77 33.83
CA PHE A 342 -6.45 -13.45 33.99
C PHE A 342 -7.20 -12.32 33.29
N LEU A 343 -6.88 -11.11 33.72
CA LEU A 343 -7.36 -9.85 33.14
C LEU A 343 -6.16 -8.99 32.73
N ASP A 344 -6.07 -8.65 31.45
CA ASP A 344 -5.11 -7.70 30.91
C ASP A 344 -5.78 -6.35 30.66
N ILE A 345 -5.18 -5.28 31.14
CA ILE A 345 -5.51 -3.89 30.80
C ILE A 345 -4.26 -3.27 30.17
N ASN A 346 -4.40 -2.80 28.95
CA ASN A 346 -3.31 -2.14 28.24
C ASN A 346 -3.75 -0.74 27.79
N GLN A 347 -2.99 0.27 28.16
CA GLN A 347 -3.22 1.67 27.81
C GLN A 347 -1.98 2.20 27.09
N ASN A 348 -2.16 2.70 25.88
CA ASN A 348 -1.10 3.31 25.10
C ASN A 348 -1.51 4.71 24.68
N ILE A 349 -0.72 5.70 25.05
CA ILE A 349 -0.89 7.09 24.63
C ILE A 349 0.33 7.52 23.82
N GLY A 350 0.10 8.04 22.64
CA GLY A 350 1.15 8.46 21.72
C GLY A 350 0.93 9.87 21.20
N LEU A 351 2.02 10.62 21.09
CA LEU A 351 2.09 11.88 20.37
C LEU A 351 2.73 11.61 19.01
N GLN A 352 2.01 11.92 17.94
CA GLN A 352 2.44 11.69 16.55
C GLN A 352 2.86 13.02 15.92
N TYR A 353 4.02 13.07 15.28
CA TYR A 353 4.34 14.12 14.32
C TYR A 353 3.96 13.60 12.94
N ILE A 354 2.91 14.18 12.34
CA ILE A 354 2.27 13.69 11.11
C ILE A 354 2.89 14.40 9.92
N PHE A 355 3.49 13.60 9.00
CA PHE A 355 3.98 14.07 7.72
C PHE A 355 2.86 14.08 6.67
N THR A 356 3.18 14.57 5.49
CA THR A 356 2.27 14.56 4.34
C THR A 356 1.76 13.14 4.04
N GLY A 357 0.45 13.02 3.81
CA GLY A 357 -0.19 11.76 3.46
C GLY A 357 -0.37 10.79 4.62
N GLY A 358 -0.32 11.29 5.88
CA GLY A 358 -0.61 10.49 7.07
C GLY A 358 0.52 9.58 7.52
N ASN A 359 1.75 9.78 7.02
CA ASN A 359 2.96 9.21 7.59
C ASN A 359 3.27 9.91 8.91
N TYR A 360 3.86 9.22 9.88
CA TYR A 360 4.16 9.81 11.16
C TYR A 360 5.38 9.21 11.84
N PHE A 361 6.03 10.03 12.67
CA PHE A 361 6.87 9.60 13.76
C PHE A 361 6.07 9.72 15.07
N LYS A 362 6.18 8.76 15.97
CA LYS A 362 5.41 8.69 17.22
C LYS A 362 6.35 8.48 18.41
N ILE A 363 6.12 9.20 19.48
CA ILE A 363 6.60 8.83 20.80
C ILE A 363 5.39 8.37 21.62
N PHE A 364 5.55 7.34 22.43
CA PHE A 364 4.44 6.80 23.19
C PHE A 364 4.82 6.27 24.56
N TYR A 365 3.86 6.26 25.44
CA TYR A 365 3.89 5.57 26.71
C TYR A 365 2.86 4.45 26.70
N ASN A 366 3.26 3.27 27.13
CA ASN A 366 2.42 2.08 27.21
C ASN A 366 2.44 1.53 28.64
N ASN A 367 1.27 1.44 29.26
CA ASN A 367 1.07 0.80 30.55
C ASN A 367 0.25 -0.48 30.34
N LYS A 368 0.82 -1.64 30.65
CA LYS A 368 0.12 -2.92 30.65
C LYS A 368 0.09 -3.47 32.06
N THR A 369 -1.11 -3.77 32.56
CA THR A 369 -1.33 -4.48 33.81
C THR A 369 -2.03 -5.80 33.50
N SER A 370 -1.50 -6.90 34.01
CA SER A 370 -2.12 -8.21 33.96
C SER A 370 -2.32 -8.73 35.37
N THR A 371 -3.52 -9.22 35.66
CA THR A 371 -3.89 -9.66 37.01
C THR A 371 -4.53 -11.05 36.93
N LEU A 372 -4.08 -11.98 37.75
CA LEU A 372 -4.69 -13.29 37.92
C LEU A 372 -6.07 -13.17 38.55
N LEU A 373 -7.08 -13.77 37.94
CA LEU A 373 -8.45 -13.76 38.46
C LEU A 373 -8.73 -14.95 39.39
N SER A 374 -8.05 -16.06 39.16
CA SER A 374 -8.15 -17.25 40.01
C SER A 374 -6.77 -17.81 40.29
N THR A 375 -6.55 -18.21 41.52
CA THR A 375 -5.37 -18.93 42.01
C THR A 375 -5.68 -20.37 42.35
N LYS A 376 -6.91 -20.83 42.08
CA LYS A 376 -7.37 -22.17 42.44
C LYS A 376 -6.45 -23.25 41.84
N GLY A 377 -5.91 -24.10 42.73
CA GLY A 377 -4.97 -25.15 42.37
C GLY A 377 -3.50 -24.69 42.31
N LEU A 378 -3.21 -23.42 42.58
CA LEU A 378 -1.85 -22.85 42.59
C LEU A 378 -1.38 -22.46 44.01
N GLU A 379 -2.26 -22.49 45.00
CA GLU A 379 -1.99 -21.99 46.35
C GLU A 379 -0.82 -22.72 47.05
N TYR A 380 -0.67 -24.02 46.77
CA TYR A 380 0.37 -24.86 47.33
C TYR A 380 1.51 -25.17 46.34
N SER A 381 1.43 -24.64 45.15
CA SER A 381 2.49 -24.87 44.15
C SER A 381 3.80 -24.24 44.61
N THR A 382 4.89 -24.99 44.45
CA THR A 382 6.27 -24.50 44.63
C THR A 382 6.91 -24.10 43.31
N THR A 383 6.21 -24.35 42.18
CA THR A 383 6.65 -23.98 40.84
C THR A 383 5.95 -22.72 40.37
N LEU A 384 6.63 -21.91 39.59
CA LEU A 384 6.12 -20.69 39.01
C LEU A 384 4.91 -20.99 38.13
N PRO A 385 3.78 -20.27 38.31
CA PRO A 385 2.64 -20.41 37.41
C PRO A 385 2.98 -19.85 36.03
N PRO A 386 2.34 -20.35 34.95
CA PRO A 386 2.60 -19.86 33.60
C PRO A 386 2.14 -18.39 33.40
N ASN A 387 1.16 -17.93 34.17
CA ASN A 387 0.65 -16.55 34.20
C ASN A 387 0.96 -15.91 35.54
N ALA A 388 1.21 -14.61 35.57
CA ALA A 388 1.50 -13.86 36.81
C ALA A 388 0.81 -12.49 36.83
N ASP A 389 0.73 -11.91 38.02
CA ASP A 389 0.37 -10.52 38.21
C ASP A 389 1.55 -9.64 37.84
N ILE A 390 1.42 -8.84 36.79
CA ILE A 390 2.49 -7.99 36.26
C ILE A 390 2.01 -6.58 35.95
N GLN A 391 2.93 -5.65 36.03
CA GLN A 391 2.75 -4.29 35.56
C GLN A 391 3.95 -3.86 34.75
N ASN A 392 3.73 -3.46 33.49
CA ASN A 392 4.77 -2.98 32.60
C ASN A 392 4.53 -1.51 32.28
N ASN A 393 5.56 -0.68 32.43
CA ASN A 393 5.58 0.72 32.06
C ASN A 393 6.66 0.92 31.01
N MET A 394 6.25 1.14 29.75
CA MET A 394 7.14 1.17 28.61
C MET A 394 7.09 2.52 27.92
N TYR A 395 8.25 3.06 27.56
CA TYR A 395 8.39 4.26 26.75
C TYR A 395 8.94 3.84 25.39
N GLY A 396 8.37 4.39 24.34
CA GLY A 396 8.74 3.94 23.01
C GLY A 396 8.64 4.98 21.94
N ILE A 397 9.20 4.61 20.80
CA ILE A 397 9.13 5.36 19.55
C ILE A 397 8.50 4.50 18.48
N GLY A 398 7.84 5.15 17.52
CA GLY A 398 7.22 4.49 16.39
C GLY A 398 7.38 5.29 15.11
N LEU A 399 7.49 4.62 14.00
CA LEU A 399 7.57 5.21 12.67
C LEU A 399 6.60 4.49 11.74
N LYS A 400 5.75 5.28 11.07
CA LYS A 400 4.96 4.82 9.94
C LYS A 400 5.38 5.58 8.70
N TYR A 401 5.79 4.85 7.67
CA TYR A 401 6.17 5.43 6.39
C TYR A 401 5.64 4.60 5.23
N GLU A 402 4.80 5.21 4.40
CA GLU A 402 4.17 4.59 3.24
C GLU A 402 4.42 5.44 2.00
N LYS A 403 4.86 4.80 0.92
CA LYS A 403 4.96 5.38 -0.41
C LYS A 403 4.31 4.41 -1.40
N LEU A 404 2.99 4.41 -1.40
CA LEU A 404 2.16 3.53 -2.20
C LEU A 404 1.51 4.32 -3.34
N ASP A 405 1.25 3.66 -4.47
CA ASP A 405 0.44 4.22 -5.57
C ASP A 405 -1.03 4.37 -5.14
N TYR A 406 -1.57 3.36 -4.47
CA TYR A 406 -2.90 3.38 -3.88
C TYR A 406 -2.87 2.61 -2.56
N ARG A 407 -3.47 3.20 -1.48
CA ARG A 407 -3.30 2.65 -0.12
C ARG A 407 -4.09 1.37 0.13
N LEU A 408 -5.29 1.24 -0.45
CA LEU A 408 -6.21 0.14 -0.10
C LEU A 408 -5.85 -1.17 -0.81
N ASN A 409 -5.45 -1.10 -2.08
CA ASN A 409 -4.93 -2.23 -2.85
C ASN A 409 -3.72 -1.78 -3.67
N PRO A 410 -2.53 -1.70 -3.04
CA PRO A 410 -1.33 -1.23 -3.69
C PRO A 410 -0.87 -2.19 -4.80
N ARG A 411 -0.43 -1.61 -5.90
CA ARG A 411 0.24 -2.31 -6.99
C ARG A 411 1.74 -2.04 -7.00
N LYS A 412 2.14 -0.85 -6.52
CA LYS A 412 3.52 -0.39 -6.52
C LYS A 412 3.83 0.39 -5.26
N GLY A 413 5.04 0.19 -4.75
CA GLY A 413 5.56 0.96 -3.64
C GLY A 413 5.86 0.13 -2.42
N PHE A 414 6.00 0.77 -1.28
CA PHE A 414 6.30 0.09 -0.03
C PHE A 414 5.61 0.76 1.16
N SER A 415 5.43 -0.01 2.22
CA SER A 415 4.97 0.43 3.54
C SER A 415 5.87 -0.11 4.63
N PHE A 416 6.08 0.69 5.66
CA PHE A 416 6.83 0.35 6.85
C PHE A 416 6.09 0.89 8.07
N LEU A 417 5.91 0.03 9.07
CA LEU A 417 5.45 0.37 10.40
C LEU A 417 6.40 -0.31 11.40
N GLY A 418 6.98 0.45 12.30
CA GLY A 418 7.86 -0.11 13.31
C GLY A 418 7.68 0.62 14.63
N ASN A 419 7.71 -0.11 15.72
CA ASN A 419 7.70 0.42 17.08
C ASN A 419 8.82 -0.25 17.86
N ALA A 420 9.44 0.51 18.78
CA ALA A 420 10.40 -0.01 19.74
C ALA A 420 10.15 0.67 21.08
N SER A 421 10.19 -0.09 22.14
CA SER A 421 9.98 0.40 23.50
C SER A 421 10.84 -0.33 24.52
N ALA A 422 11.19 0.39 25.57
CA ALA A 422 11.90 -0.12 26.72
C ALA A 422 11.26 0.44 27.99
N GLY A 423 11.35 -0.33 29.06
CA GLY A 423 10.77 0.14 30.32
C GLY A 423 10.90 -0.85 31.45
N THR A 424 10.15 -0.60 32.50
CA THR A 424 10.19 -1.38 33.71
C THR A 424 9.05 -2.38 33.76
N LYS A 425 9.38 -3.60 34.12
CA LYS A 425 8.43 -4.64 34.47
C LYS A 425 8.50 -4.87 35.98
N ASN A 426 7.34 -4.90 36.60
CA ASN A 426 7.14 -5.22 38.00
C ASN A 426 6.25 -6.46 38.11
N ILE A 427 6.76 -7.54 38.73
CA ILE A 427 6.00 -8.73 39.08
C ILE A 427 5.40 -8.46 40.45
N LYS A 428 4.08 -8.44 40.56
CA LYS A 428 3.36 -8.19 41.79
C LYS A 428 3.19 -9.48 42.58
N ILE A 429 3.55 -9.44 43.82
CA ILE A 429 3.37 -10.60 44.73
C ILE A 429 1.86 -10.80 44.96
N ASN A 430 1.37 -11.98 44.63
CA ASN A 430 0.01 -12.39 44.93
C ASN A 430 0.00 -13.21 46.23
N HIS A 431 -0.58 -12.63 47.28
CA HIS A 431 -0.60 -13.24 48.61
C HIS A 431 -1.41 -14.54 48.71
N LYS A 432 -2.12 -14.90 47.65
CA LYS A 432 -2.85 -16.18 47.55
C LYS A 432 -1.97 -17.32 47.01
N LEU A 433 -0.77 -17.01 46.55
CA LEU A 433 0.21 -18.00 46.07
C LEU A 433 1.27 -18.25 47.16
N ASN A 434 1.90 -19.41 47.08
CA ASN A 434 2.98 -19.75 47.97
C ASN A 434 4.16 -18.75 47.80
N PRO A 435 4.62 -18.05 48.86
CA PRO A 435 5.69 -17.07 48.75
C PRO A 435 7.00 -17.62 48.14
N VAL A 436 7.28 -18.90 48.31
CA VAL A 436 8.47 -19.60 47.77
C VAL A 436 8.61 -19.43 46.25
N VAL A 437 7.51 -19.28 45.52
CA VAL A 437 7.55 -19.08 44.03
C VAL A 437 8.21 -17.76 43.63
N TYR A 438 8.27 -16.78 44.54
CA TYR A 438 8.87 -15.47 44.32
C TYR A 438 10.31 -15.33 44.77
N GLU A 439 10.83 -16.23 45.61
CA GLU A 439 12.17 -16.11 46.25
C GLU A 439 13.33 -15.99 45.27
N LYS A 440 13.20 -16.68 44.11
CA LYS A 440 14.24 -16.68 43.08
C LYS A 440 13.93 -15.70 41.92
N LEU A 441 12.86 -14.91 42.05
CA LEU A 441 12.46 -13.99 41.03
C LEU A 441 12.97 -12.58 41.28
N LYS A 442 13.48 -11.96 40.23
CA LYS A 442 13.71 -10.53 40.22
C LYS A 442 12.39 -9.82 39.91
N LEU A 443 11.74 -9.32 40.98
CA LEU A 443 10.42 -8.71 40.89
C LEU A 443 10.41 -7.45 40.03
N ASN A 444 11.50 -6.70 39.97
CA ASN A 444 11.69 -5.53 39.13
C ASN A 444 12.78 -5.82 38.10
N SER A 445 12.44 -5.70 36.84
CA SER A 445 13.38 -5.93 35.73
C SER A 445 13.12 -4.95 34.59
N THR A 446 14.08 -4.85 33.70
CA THR A 446 13.90 -4.10 32.44
C THR A 446 13.31 -5.04 31.37
N GLN A 447 12.36 -4.52 30.61
CA GLN A 447 11.77 -5.23 29.49
C GLN A 447 11.91 -4.41 28.21
N TYR A 448 12.16 -5.08 27.10
CA TYR A 448 12.26 -4.51 25.76
C TYR A 448 11.21 -5.14 24.87
N ASN A 449 10.59 -4.33 24.04
CA ASN A 449 9.62 -4.79 23.05
C ASN A 449 9.87 -4.03 21.73
N ALA A 450 9.88 -4.75 20.63
CA ALA A 450 9.86 -4.14 19.31
C ALA A 450 8.99 -4.96 18.36
N ASP A 451 8.37 -4.27 17.43
CA ASP A 451 7.59 -4.85 16.34
C ASP A 451 7.82 -4.09 15.05
N ILE A 452 7.85 -4.81 13.94
CA ILE A 452 7.95 -4.28 12.60
C ILE A 452 6.95 -4.96 11.68
N GLU A 453 6.40 -4.18 10.77
CA GLU A 453 5.64 -4.65 9.63
C GLU A 453 6.12 -3.88 8.39
N ALA A 454 6.61 -4.60 7.39
CA ALA A 454 7.06 -3.99 6.14
C ALA A 454 6.53 -4.79 4.96
N CYS A 455 6.09 -4.08 3.93
CA CYS A 455 5.60 -4.68 2.70
C CYS A 455 6.14 -3.91 1.49
N VAL A 456 6.49 -4.63 0.43
CA VAL A 456 6.81 -4.08 -0.88
C VAL A 456 5.86 -4.65 -1.93
N PHE A 457 5.44 -3.80 -2.86
CA PHE A 457 4.55 -4.15 -3.96
C PHE A 457 5.28 -3.87 -5.28
N ILE A 458 5.41 -4.91 -6.10
CA ILE A 458 6.15 -4.88 -7.35
C ILE A 458 5.19 -5.22 -8.50
N PRO A 459 4.88 -4.28 -9.40
CA PRO A 459 4.08 -4.57 -10.58
C PRO A 459 4.87 -5.46 -11.54
N VAL A 460 4.30 -6.59 -11.94
CA VAL A 460 4.94 -7.53 -12.87
C VAL A 460 4.41 -7.33 -14.29
N MET A 461 3.08 -7.29 -14.44
CA MET A 461 2.38 -7.06 -15.70
C MET A 461 1.25 -6.05 -15.50
N TYR A 462 0.50 -5.77 -16.54
CA TYR A 462 -0.58 -4.77 -16.52
C TYR A 462 -1.60 -4.99 -15.39
N ARG A 463 -1.93 -6.25 -15.07
CA ARG A 463 -2.91 -6.61 -14.02
C ARG A 463 -2.34 -7.45 -12.89
N THR A 464 -1.03 -7.57 -12.78
CA THR A 464 -0.43 -8.44 -11.77
C THR A 464 0.56 -7.70 -10.88
N THR A 465 0.62 -8.11 -9.62
CA THR A 465 1.49 -7.53 -8.60
C THR A 465 1.99 -8.64 -7.68
N ILE A 466 3.25 -8.59 -7.33
CA ILE A 466 3.82 -9.37 -6.24
C ILE A 466 3.84 -8.48 -4.99
N LYS A 467 3.27 -9.00 -3.89
CA LYS A 467 3.46 -8.46 -2.55
C LYS A 467 4.47 -9.34 -1.83
N ALA A 468 5.55 -8.75 -1.34
CA ALA A 468 6.46 -9.37 -0.40
C ALA A 468 6.39 -8.61 0.92
N GLY A 469 6.23 -9.32 2.02
CA GLY A 469 6.06 -8.72 3.34
C GLY A 469 6.84 -9.44 4.42
N VAL A 470 7.14 -8.70 5.49
CA VAL A 470 7.69 -9.21 6.73
C VAL A 470 6.92 -8.62 7.90
N GLN A 471 6.58 -9.46 8.85
CA GLN A 471 6.03 -9.06 10.14
C GLN A 471 6.86 -9.75 11.22
N ALA A 472 7.48 -8.98 12.10
CA ALA A 472 8.30 -9.53 13.16
C ALA A 472 8.06 -8.76 14.46
N ALA A 473 8.16 -9.47 15.57
CA ALA A 473 8.15 -8.85 16.88
C ALA A 473 9.00 -9.66 17.85
N PHE A 474 9.57 -8.97 18.84
CA PHE A 474 10.23 -9.62 19.95
C PHE A 474 9.91 -8.94 21.27
N LEU A 475 9.86 -9.75 22.29
CA LEU A 475 9.71 -9.37 23.69
C LEU A 475 10.90 -9.98 24.43
N TYR A 476 11.70 -9.14 25.07
CA TYR A 476 12.88 -9.56 25.82
C TYR A 476 12.81 -9.06 27.26
N GLY A 477 13.07 -9.93 28.19
CA GLY A 477 13.11 -9.66 29.64
C GLY A 477 13.65 -10.87 30.41
N GLU A 478 14.00 -10.65 31.66
CA GLU A 478 14.62 -11.69 32.49
C GLU A 478 13.70 -12.89 32.76
N THR A 479 12.42 -12.61 33.00
CA THR A 479 11.38 -13.64 33.16
C THR A 479 10.15 -13.23 32.35
N ILE A 480 9.67 -14.06 31.45
CA ILE A 480 8.51 -13.79 30.61
C ILE A 480 7.43 -14.81 30.97
N PHE A 481 6.21 -14.33 31.23
CA PHE A 481 5.04 -15.16 31.49
C PHE A 481 4.19 -15.35 30.26
N GLN A 482 3.37 -16.39 30.22
CA GLN A 482 2.53 -16.71 29.06
C GLN A 482 1.52 -15.60 28.71
N ASN A 483 0.99 -14.88 29.71
CA ASN A 483 0.08 -13.74 29.51
C ASN A 483 0.77 -12.49 28.94
N GLU A 484 2.10 -12.51 28.72
CA GLU A 484 2.85 -11.44 28.05
C GLU A 484 3.09 -11.70 26.58
N LEU A 485 3.06 -12.97 26.17
CA LEU A 485 3.47 -13.41 24.84
C LEU A 485 2.60 -12.82 23.73
N PHE A 486 3.20 -12.63 22.59
CA PHE A 486 2.47 -12.37 21.34
C PHE A 486 1.64 -13.59 20.97
N ARG A 487 0.55 -13.35 20.25
CA ARG A 487 -0.31 -14.40 19.71
C ARG A 487 -0.37 -14.24 18.21
N ILE A 488 0.07 -15.25 17.48
CA ILE A 488 0.08 -15.31 16.02
C ILE A 488 -0.77 -16.48 15.54
N GLY A 489 -1.08 -16.49 14.28
CA GLY A 489 -2.02 -17.40 13.61
C GLY A 489 -3.26 -16.64 13.12
N GLY A 490 -3.85 -17.09 12.03
CA GLY A 490 -5.05 -16.52 11.43
C GLY A 490 -4.80 -15.60 10.26
N LEU A 491 -5.87 -14.96 9.80
CA LEU A 491 -5.90 -14.16 8.57
C LEU A 491 -4.87 -13.04 8.51
N LYS A 492 -4.60 -12.38 9.64
CA LYS A 492 -3.78 -11.17 9.70
C LYS A 492 -2.29 -11.43 9.93
N THR A 493 -1.93 -12.64 10.34
CA THR A 493 -0.55 -12.99 10.69
C THR A 493 -0.08 -14.19 9.90
N LEU A 494 -0.27 -15.40 10.37
CA LEU A 494 0.15 -16.65 9.74
C LEU A 494 -1.07 -17.43 9.29
N ARG A 495 -1.37 -17.43 8.00
CA ARG A 495 -2.54 -18.09 7.43
C ARG A 495 -2.35 -19.62 7.43
N GLY A 496 -3.47 -20.36 7.53
CA GLY A 496 -3.45 -21.83 7.67
C GLY A 496 -3.48 -22.32 9.12
N PHE A 497 -3.49 -21.39 10.09
CA PHE A 497 -3.58 -21.65 11.53
C PHE A 497 -4.81 -20.97 12.13
N ASP A 498 -5.26 -21.46 13.27
CA ASP A 498 -6.37 -20.82 13.99
C ASP A 498 -5.95 -19.43 14.51
N GLU A 499 -6.92 -18.54 14.65
CA GLU A 499 -6.68 -17.18 15.13
C GLU A 499 -6.05 -17.21 16.53
N GLU A 500 -4.94 -16.47 16.70
CA GLU A 500 -4.21 -16.31 17.96
C GLU A 500 -3.80 -17.63 18.64
N SER A 501 -3.58 -18.72 17.89
CA SER A 501 -3.33 -20.06 18.43
C SER A 501 -1.89 -20.31 18.85
N ILE A 502 -0.93 -19.57 18.30
CA ILE A 502 0.51 -19.76 18.56
C ILE A 502 1.00 -18.62 19.47
N TYR A 503 1.61 -18.98 20.59
CA TYR A 503 2.19 -18.03 21.52
C TYR A 503 3.69 -17.90 21.27
N ALA A 504 4.20 -16.67 21.16
CA ALA A 504 5.60 -16.38 20.87
C ALA A 504 6.16 -15.24 21.71
N SER A 505 7.37 -15.36 22.21
CA SER A 505 8.19 -14.27 22.76
C SER A 505 8.89 -13.50 21.64
N ALA A 506 9.23 -14.20 20.55
CA ALA A 506 9.77 -13.62 19.34
C ALA A 506 9.21 -14.36 18.13
N PHE A 507 8.95 -13.65 17.05
CA PHE A 507 8.56 -14.24 15.78
C PHE A 507 8.96 -13.39 14.59
N SER A 508 9.11 -14.03 13.45
CA SER A 508 9.25 -13.39 12.15
C SER A 508 8.44 -14.17 11.13
N ILE A 509 7.55 -13.50 10.43
CA ILE A 509 6.67 -14.07 9.40
C ILE A 509 7.00 -13.39 8.08
N PHE A 510 7.33 -14.17 7.07
CA PHE A 510 7.57 -13.73 5.70
C PHE A 510 6.37 -14.13 4.85
N THR A 511 5.83 -13.19 4.12
CA THR A 511 4.70 -13.38 3.22
C THR A 511 5.12 -13.10 1.78
N LEU A 512 4.83 -14.01 0.88
CA LEU A 512 4.90 -13.80 -0.56
C LEU A 512 3.51 -14.03 -1.16
N GLU A 513 3.01 -13.06 -1.93
CA GLU A 513 1.66 -13.13 -2.48
C GLU A 513 1.68 -12.63 -3.93
N TYR A 514 1.17 -13.44 -4.85
CA TYR A 514 0.96 -13.08 -6.24
C TYR A 514 -0.51 -12.74 -6.45
N ARG A 515 -0.77 -11.50 -6.88
CA ARG A 515 -2.11 -10.93 -7.08
C ARG A 515 -2.43 -10.74 -8.55
N TYR A 516 -3.61 -11.15 -8.95
CA TYR A 516 -4.21 -10.81 -10.23
C TYR A 516 -5.36 -9.82 -10.00
N ILE A 517 -5.18 -8.59 -10.45
CA ILE A 517 -6.10 -7.47 -10.21
C ILE A 517 -7.28 -7.57 -11.18
N LEU A 518 -8.48 -7.72 -10.65
CA LEU A 518 -9.74 -7.73 -11.40
C LEU A 518 -10.25 -6.31 -11.58
N GLU A 519 -10.35 -5.57 -10.47
CA GLU A 519 -10.79 -4.17 -10.37
C GLU A 519 -9.92 -3.45 -9.35
N GLN A 520 -10.17 -2.16 -9.15
CA GLN A 520 -9.34 -1.33 -8.26
C GLN A 520 -9.15 -1.95 -6.86
N ASN A 521 -10.20 -2.56 -6.30
CA ASN A 521 -10.19 -3.14 -4.96
C ASN A 521 -10.54 -4.64 -4.94
N SER A 522 -10.56 -5.29 -6.12
CA SER A 522 -10.89 -6.70 -6.27
C SER A 522 -9.73 -7.44 -6.94
N TYR A 523 -9.29 -8.55 -6.34
CA TYR A 523 -8.19 -9.35 -6.85
C TYR A 523 -8.27 -10.81 -6.41
N LEU A 524 -7.73 -11.68 -7.24
CA LEU A 524 -7.42 -13.06 -6.90
C LEU A 524 -5.97 -13.13 -6.43
N TYR A 525 -5.67 -14.03 -5.52
CA TYR A 525 -4.30 -14.20 -5.06
C TYR A 525 -3.98 -15.63 -4.65
N VAL A 526 -2.71 -15.98 -4.83
CA VAL A 526 -2.08 -17.15 -4.22
C VAL A 526 -0.98 -16.66 -3.28
N PHE A 527 -0.74 -17.38 -2.20
CA PHE A 527 0.21 -16.93 -1.19
C PHE A 527 0.98 -18.06 -0.53
N GLY A 528 2.15 -17.73 -0.01
CA GLY A 528 2.92 -18.51 0.92
C GLY A 528 3.39 -17.64 2.09
N ASP A 529 3.18 -18.14 3.30
CA ASP A 529 3.65 -17.56 4.55
C ASP A 529 4.65 -18.52 5.18
N GLY A 530 5.87 -18.08 5.43
CA GLY A 530 6.88 -18.81 6.18
C GLY A 530 7.17 -18.07 7.47
N ALA A 531 7.23 -18.77 8.59
CA ALA A 531 7.51 -18.13 9.87
C ALA A 531 8.63 -18.84 10.63
N TYR A 532 9.27 -18.10 11.51
CA TYR A 532 10.05 -18.60 12.63
C TYR A 532 9.44 -18.01 13.90
N TYR A 533 9.23 -18.81 14.92
CA TYR A 533 8.87 -18.30 16.22
C TYR A 533 9.61 -19.01 17.35
N GLU A 534 9.80 -18.26 18.43
CA GLU A 534 10.32 -18.75 19.68
C GLU A 534 9.31 -18.44 20.79
N LYS A 535 8.96 -19.43 21.56
CA LYS A 535 8.21 -19.28 22.80
C LYS A 535 9.19 -19.51 23.95
N ASN A 536 9.66 -18.42 24.54
CA ASN A 536 10.50 -18.46 25.74
C ASN A 536 9.69 -17.86 26.89
N SER A 537 9.11 -18.69 27.71
CA SER A 537 8.32 -18.30 28.88
C SER A 537 8.52 -19.31 29.99
N VAL A 538 8.17 -18.91 31.22
CA VAL A 538 8.27 -19.76 32.39
C VAL A 538 7.67 -21.15 32.13
N GLY A 539 8.48 -22.18 32.35
CA GLY A 539 8.09 -23.59 32.19
C GLY A 539 7.99 -24.10 30.75
N ASN A 540 8.31 -23.29 29.73
CA ASN A 540 8.19 -23.75 28.36
C ASN A 540 9.10 -22.96 27.41
N ILE A 541 10.03 -23.68 26.75
CA ILE A 541 10.87 -23.15 25.67
C ILE A 541 10.61 -24.01 24.44
N VAL A 542 10.02 -23.41 23.41
CA VAL A 542 9.68 -24.06 22.13
C VAL A 542 10.06 -23.13 21.00
N HIS A 543 10.58 -23.66 19.94
CA HIS A 543 10.77 -22.96 18.67
C HIS A 543 10.27 -23.82 17.50
N ASP A 544 9.84 -23.18 16.43
CA ASP A 544 9.39 -23.88 15.23
C ASP A 544 9.43 -22.95 14.01
N THR A 545 9.35 -23.56 12.82
CA THR A 545 9.33 -22.90 11.52
C THR A 545 8.05 -23.25 10.75
N PRO A 546 6.88 -22.79 11.21
CA PRO A 546 5.63 -23.11 10.55
C PRO A 546 5.54 -22.46 9.18
N ILE A 547 4.88 -23.15 8.25
CA ILE A 547 4.57 -22.66 6.92
C ILE A 547 3.08 -22.72 6.67
N GLY A 548 2.57 -21.70 5.96
CA GLY A 548 1.19 -21.66 5.50
C GLY A 548 1.13 -21.27 4.03
N PHE A 549 0.23 -21.84 3.26
CA PHE A 549 0.02 -21.49 1.87
C PHE A 549 -1.43 -21.69 1.47
N GLY A 550 -1.82 -21.01 0.40
CA GLY A 550 -3.20 -21.09 -0.04
C GLY A 550 -3.53 -20.12 -1.18
N ALA A 551 -4.82 -20.02 -1.41
CA ALA A 551 -5.37 -19.12 -2.41
C ALA A 551 -6.60 -18.39 -1.86
N GLY A 552 -6.89 -17.24 -2.43
CA GLY A 552 -8.04 -16.46 -1.99
C GLY A 552 -8.51 -15.44 -3.03
N ILE A 553 -9.62 -14.84 -2.68
CA ILE A 553 -10.24 -13.75 -3.42
C ILE A 553 -10.53 -12.60 -2.47
N SER A 554 -10.29 -11.39 -2.93
CA SER A 554 -10.74 -10.16 -2.29
C SER A 554 -11.63 -9.42 -3.29
N PHE A 555 -12.80 -8.99 -2.86
CA PHE A 555 -13.76 -8.29 -3.73
C PHE A 555 -14.48 -7.16 -2.99
N GLU A 556 -14.67 -6.06 -3.70
CA GLU A 556 -15.37 -4.89 -3.19
C GLU A 556 -16.88 -5.03 -3.34
N THR A 557 -17.59 -4.61 -2.32
CA THR A 557 -19.05 -4.45 -2.32
C THR A 557 -19.42 -3.09 -1.75
N LYS A 558 -20.69 -2.74 -1.78
CA LYS A 558 -21.20 -1.52 -1.11
C LYS A 558 -20.96 -1.53 0.42
N ALA A 559 -20.81 -2.70 1.02
CA ALA A 559 -20.57 -2.87 2.46
C ALA A 559 -19.10 -2.90 2.86
N GLY A 560 -18.17 -2.92 1.91
CA GLY A 560 -16.74 -2.98 2.14
C GLY A 560 -16.04 -4.02 1.26
N ILE A 561 -14.75 -4.27 1.52
CA ILE A 561 -13.98 -5.34 0.88
C ILE A 561 -14.10 -6.62 1.71
N PHE A 562 -14.55 -7.66 1.06
CA PHE A 562 -14.58 -9.03 1.59
C PHE A 562 -13.33 -9.76 1.11
N SER A 563 -12.72 -10.52 2.00
CA SER A 563 -11.61 -11.41 1.67
C SER A 563 -11.93 -12.80 2.18
N ILE A 564 -11.83 -13.78 1.29
CA ILE A 564 -11.99 -15.19 1.62
C ILE A 564 -10.76 -15.91 1.11
N ASN A 565 -10.14 -16.71 1.95
CA ASN A 565 -9.07 -17.59 1.49
C ASN A 565 -9.17 -18.98 2.13
N TYR A 566 -8.67 -19.96 1.40
CA TYR A 566 -8.43 -21.29 1.90
C TYR A 566 -6.93 -21.47 2.08
N ALA A 567 -6.52 -21.90 3.25
CA ALA A 567 -5.12 -22.01 3.65
C ALA A 567 -4.83 -23.35 4.33
N LEU A 568 -3.68 -23.91 4.00
CA LEU A 568 -3.11 -25.08 4.64
C LEU A 568 -1.90 -24.64 5.46
N GLY A 569 -1.76 -25.19 6.66
CA GLY A 569 -0.63 -24.92 7.54
C GLY A 569 0.11 -26.20 7.92
N LYS A 570 1.43 -26.06 8.10
CA LYS A 570 2.28 -27.10 8.69
C LYS A 570 3.00 -26.52 9.89
N GLN A 571 2.92 -27.18 11.03
CA GLN A 571 3.61 -26.84 12.28
C GLN A 571 4.31 -28.08 12.82
N PHE A 572 5.53 -27.93 13.30
CA PHE A 572 6.40 -29.04 13.69
C PHE A 572 6.54 -30.05 12.54
N ASP A 573 6.71 -31.33 12.87
CA ASP A 573 6.82 -32.41 11.88
C ASP A 573 5.46 -32.97 11.40
N ASN A 574 4.34 -32.28 11.76
CA ASN A 574 3.02 -32.74 11.35
C ASN A 574 2.87 -32.67 9.82
N PRO A 575 2.34 -33.73 9.16
CA PRO A 575 2.14 -33.72 7.73
C PRO A 575 1.02 -32.75 7.34
N ILE A 576 1.13 -32.17 6.15
CA ILE A 576 0.08 -31.32 5.60
C ILE A 576 -1.13 -32.19 5.25
N GLN A 577 -2.29 -31.85 5.80
CA GLN A 577 -3.55 -32.56 5.56
C GLN A 577 -4.56 -31.60 4.94
N LEU A 578 -5.09 -31.95 3.78
CA LEU A 578 -6.13 -31.16 3.12
C LEU A 578 -7.39 -30.98 4.00
N ARG A 579 -7.70 -31.97 4.84
CA ARG A 579 -8.85 -31.90 5.75
C ARG A 579 -8.66 -30.88 6.88
N SER A 580 -7.45 -30.50 7.22
CA SER A 580 -7.13 -29.50 8.25
C SER A 580 -7.07 -28.07 7.72
N GLY A 581 -7.35 -27.90 6.42
CA GLY A 581 -7.37 -26.58 5.79
C GLY A 581 -8.33 -25.61 6.49
N LYS A 582 -7.87 -24.37 6.66
CA LYS A 582 -8.62 -23.30 7.30
C LYS A 582 -9.23 -22.39 6.24
N ILE A 583 -10.50 -22.06 6.43
CA ILE A 583 -11.15 -20.99 5.67
C ILE A 583 -11.10 -19.75 6.53
N HIS A 584 -10.36 -18.75 6.06
CA HIS A 584 -10.33 -17.45 6.72
C HIS A 584 -11.27 -16.51 5.97
N PHE A 585 -12.15 -15.87 6.71
CA PHE A 585 -13.04 -14.84 6.23
C PHE A 585 -12.69 -13.50 6.89
N GLY A 586 -12.54 -12.47 6.09
CA GLY A 586 -12.28 -11.11 6.55
C GLY A 586 -13.16 -10.09 5.85
N ILE A 587 -13.56 -9.08 6.59
CA ILE A 587 -14.19 -7.90 6.05
C ILE A 587 -13.24 -6.74 6.33
N VAL A 588 -12.78 -6.08 5.27
CA VAL A 588 -12.07 -4.82 5.38
C VAL A 588 -13.06 -3.74 5.00
N ASN A 589 -13.68 -3.15 6.01
CA ASN A 589 -14.55 -2.03 5.78
C ASN A 589 -13.73 -0.80 5.37
N TYR A 590 -14.13 -0.13 4.30
CA TYR A 590 -13.65 1.23 4.00
C TYR A 590 -14.36 2.20 4.92
N PHE A 591 -13.60 2.96 5.70
CA PHE A 591 -14.11 3.94 6.62
C PHE A 591 -13.42 5.27 6.49
#